data_123fc329d286f3a6c88fd525208c9bc1
#
_entry.id   123fc329d286f3a6c88fd525208c9bc1
#
_cell.length_a   1.000
_cell.length_b   1.000
_cell.length_c   1.000
_cell.angle_alpha   90.00
_cell.angle_beta   90.00
_cell.angle_gamma   90.00
#
_symmetry.space_group_name_H-M   'P 1'
#
loop_
_entity.id
_entity.type
_entity.pdbx_description
1 polymer ?
#
loop_
_entity_poly.entity_id
_entity_poly.type
_entity_poly.pdbx_seq_one_letter_code
_entity_poly.pdbx_strand_id
1 'polypeptide(L)'
;MTDKESKIRLRAIEPEDLDLLYRIENDRKLWNVGTSNVPYSRYTLHDYVANASDDIYTDRQVRMIVETEEGETVGIVDLVNFDPSNNRAEVGLIILDAFRRHGYGSSTLEQIADYALNVLHLHQLFSFIDTRNEASLCLFRNRGYQESLVIKDW
;
A
#
# COMPACT_ATOMS: atom_id res chain seq x y z
N MET A 1 15.99 -21.75 -5.73
CA MET A 1 16.07 -20.83 -4.60
C MET A 1 14.66 -20.58 -4.10
N THR A 2 14.33 -21.16 -2.98
CA THR A 2 13.07 -20.81 -2.33
C THR A 2 13.25 -19.39 -1.81
N ASP A 3 12.49 -18.46 -2.37
CA ASP A 3 12.33 -17.14 -1.77
C ASP A 3 11.87 -17.37 -0.34
N LYS A 4 12.76 -17.07 0.60
CA LYS A 4 12.34 -17.02 1.99
C LYS A 4 11.27 -15.96 2.07
N GLU A 5 10.02 -16.40 2.22
CA GLU A 5 8.94 -15.48 2.51
C GLU A 5 9.32 -14.68 3.76
N SER A 6 9.53 -13.39 3.54
CA SER A 6 9.82 -12.48 4.64
C SER A 6 8.55 -12.34 5.47
N LYS A 7 8.61 -12.78 6.71
CA LYS A 7 7.44 -12.77 7.60
C LYS A 7 7.12 -11.34 8.03
N ILE A 8 5.94 -10.91 7.65
CA ILE A 8 5.41 -9.60 8.01
C ILE A 8 3.99 -9.77 8.54
N ARG A 9 3.51 -8.72 9.15
CA ARG A 9 2.09 -8.60 9.51
C ARG A 9 1.58 -7.22 9.13
N LEU A 10 0.29 -7.17 8.83
CA LEU A 10 -0.42 -5.94 8.52
C LEU A 10 -1.21 -5.53 9.77
N ARG A 11 -1.14 -4.27 10.13
CA ARG A 11 -1.88 -3.72 11.27
C ARG A 11 -2.46 -2.35 10.96
N ALA A 12 -3.45 -1.94 11.74
CA ALA A 12 -4.01 -0.60 11.66
C ALA A 12 -2.95 0.46 11.97
N ILE A 13 -3.17 1.66 11.45
CA ILE A 13 -2.38 2.83 11.80
C ILE A 13 -2.75 3.26 13.22
N GLU A 14 -1.73 3.56 14.01
CA GLU A 14 -1.86 4.06 15.37
C GLU A 14 -1.36 5.49 15.46
N PRO A 15 -1.74 6.26 16.51
CA PRO A 15 -1.23 7.62 16.69
C PRO A 15 0.30 7.72 16.69
N GLU A 16 0.98 6.66 17.15
CA GLU A 16 2.45 6.59 17.18
C GLU A 16 3.08 6.57 15.80
N ASP A 17 2.30 6.26 14.76
CA ASP A 17 2.77 6.22 13.37
C ASP A 17 2.74 7.60 12.69
N LEU A 18 2.28 8.64 13.37
CA LEU A 18 2.11 9.96 12.78
C LEU A 18 3.40 10.53 12.20
N ASP A 19 4.52 10.36 12.89
CA ASP A 19 5.83 10.83 12.41
C ASP A 19 6.26 10.09 11.13
N LEU A 20 5.98 8.82 11.05
CA LEU A 20 6.24 8.03 9.85
C LEU A 20 5.38 8.52 8.67
N LEU A 21 4.09 8.72 8.89
CA LEU A 21 3.19 9.25 7.86
C LEU A 21 3.65 10.62 7.39
N TYR A 22 4.03 11.49 8.31
CA TYR A 22 4.54 12.82 7.98
C TYR A 22 5.77 12.75 7.08
N ARG A 23 6.71 11.85 7.36
CA ARG A 23 7.91 11.67 6.55
C ARG A 23 7.59 11.12 5.17
N ILE A 24 6.72 10.11 5.08
CA ILE A 24 6.34 9.46 3.81
C ILE A 24 5.58 10.45 2.92
N GLU A 25 4.56 11.10 3.45
CA GLU A 25 3.71 12.01 2.67
C GLU A 25 4.45 13.27 2.21
N ASN A 26 5.55 13.63 2.87
CA ASN A 26 6.37 14.79 2.51
C ASN A 26 7.68 14.41 1.83
N ASP A 27 7.92 13.15 1.53
CA ASP A 27 9.10 12.70 0.80
C ASP A 27 8.91 12.93 -0.70
N ARG A 28 9.64 13.92 -1.23
CA ARG A 28 9.54 14.31 -2.65
C ARG A 28 9.89 13.18 -3.61
N LYS A 29 10.73 12.24 -3.18
CA LYS A 29 11.09 11.06 -4.00
C LYS A 29 9.89 10.16 -4.25
N LEU A 30 8.92 10.14 -3.33
CA LEU A 30 7.72 9.32 -3.42
C LEU A 30 6.59 10.00 -4.18
N TRP A 31 6.65 11.31 -4.40
CA TRP A 31 5.59 12.05 -5.10
C TRP A 31 5.45 11.62 -6.57
N ASN A 32 6.49 11.08 -7.16
CA ASN A 32 6.45 10.59 -8.54
C ASN A 32 5.87 9.18 -8.68
N VAL A 33 5.74 8.44 -7.58
CA VAL A 33 5.24 7.06 -7.57
C VAL A 33 3.91 6.91 -6.86
N GLY A 34 3.46 7.95 -6.15
CA GLY A 34 2.19 8.00 -5.46
C GLY A 34 1.19 8.95 -6.10
N THR A 35 0.00 9.00 -5.56
CA THR A 35 -1.07 9.91 -6.00
C THR A 35 -0.97 11.30 -5.39
N SER A 36 -0.24 11.44 -4.28
CA SER A 36 -0.06 12.70 -3.58
C SER A 36 1.23 13.37 -4.02
N ASN A 37 1.14 14.66 -4.31
CA ASN A 37 2.28 15.47 -4.72
C ASN A 37 2.33 16.83 -4.02
N VAL A 38 1.61 16.94 -2.91
CA VAL A 38 1.59 18.15 -2.09
C VAL A 38 2.05 17.82 -0.68
N PRO A 39 2.70 18.77 0.01
CA PRO A 39 3.07 18.55 1.40
C PRO A 39 1.84 18.52 2.32
N TYR A 40 1.90 17.68 3.33
CA TYR A 40 0.87 17.60 4.35
C TYR A 40 1.38 18.11 5.68
N SER A 41 0.54 18.86 6.41
CA SER A 41 0.85 19.26 7.77
C SER A 41 0.66 18.09 8.74
N ARG A 42 1.36 18.14 9.88
CA ARG A 42 1.12 17.17 10.96
C ARG A 42 -0.32 17.23 11.46
N TYR A 43 -0.90 18.41 11.48
CA TYR A 43 -2.30 18.61 11.87
C TYR A 43 -3.26 17.84 10.95
N THR A 44 -3.07 17.97 9.63
CA THR A 44 -3.91 17.27 8.66
C THR A 44 -3.79 15.75 8.81
N LEU A 45 -2.57 15.25 9.00
CA LEU A 45 -2.34 13.81 9.18
C LEU A 45 -2.89 13.31 10.52
N HIS A 46 -2.79 14.12 11.58
CA HIS A 46 -3.39 13.82 12.87
C HIS A 46 -4.91 13.67 12.74
N ASP A 47 -5.57 14.61 12.07
CA ASP A 47 -7.00 14.54 11.81
C ASP A 47 -7.38 13.32 10.98
N TYR A 48 -6.59 12.98 9.99
CA TYR A 48 -6.80 11.78 9.17
C TYR A 48 -6.81 10.52 10.04
N VAL A 49 -5.82 10.38 10.91
CA VAL A 49 -5.73 9.23 11.83
C VAL A 49 -6.87 9.25 12.84
N ALA A 50 -7.15 10.42 13.42
CA ALA A 50 -8.19 10.56 14.47
C ALA A 50 -9.61 10.31 13.92
N ASN A 51 -9.88 10.67 12.66
CA ASN A 51 -11.21 10.59 12.07
C ASN A 51 -11.39 9.34 11.18
N ALA A 52 -10.41 8.44 11.12
CA ALA A 52 -10.57 7.17 10.43
C ALA A 52 -11.70 6.39 11.11
N SER A 53 -12.67 5.92 10.32
CA SER A 53 -13.83 5.20 10.86
C SER A 53 -13.52 3.73 11.15
N ASP A 54 -12.38 3.23 10.66
CA ASP A 54 -12.01 1.81 10.65
C ASP A 54 -13.03 0.94 9.90
N ASP A 55 -13.78 1.57 9.00
CA ASP A 55 -14.77 0.92 8.16
C ASP A 55 -14.49 1.22 6.68
N ILE A 56 -14.01 0.22 5.96
CA ILE A 56 -13.66 0.36 4.55
C ILE A 56 -14.87 0.72 3.68
N TYR A 57 -16.07 0.34 4.08
CA TYR A 57 -17.30 0.68 3.33
C TYR A 57 -17.65 2.15 3.45
N THR A 58 -17.36 2.76 4.59
CA THR A 58 -17.55 4.19 4.83
C THR A 58 -16.45 5.01 4.20
N ASP A 59 -15.19 4.67 4.49
CA ASP A 59 -14.02 5.44 4.06
C ASP A 59 -13.62 5.16 2.62
N ARG A 60 -14.08 4.04 2.04
CA ARG A 60 -13.70 3.55 0.71
C ARG A 60 -12.21 3.32 0.56
N GLN A 61 -11.52 3.20 1.67
CA GLN A 61 -10.10 2.93 1.72
C GLN A 61 -9.72 2.34 3.07
N VAL A 62 -8.61 1.64 3.08
CA VAL A 62 -7.92 1.22 4.30
C VAL A 62 -6.42 1.34 4.07
N ARG A 63 -5.73 1.86 5.05
CA ARG A 63 -4.27 1.96 5.04
C ARG A 63 -3.73 1.18 6.22
N MET A 64 -2.78 0.30 5.95
CA MET A 64 -2.19 -0.56 6.97
C MET A 64 -0.69 -0.40 7.02
N ILE A 65 -0.14 -0.50 8.24
CA ILE A 65 1.30 -0.56 8.46
C ILE A 65 1.76 -1.99 8.18
N VAL A 66 2.88 -2.09 7.47
CA VAL A 66 3.59 -3.35 7.26
C VAL A 66 4.73 -3.41 8.26
N GLU A 67 4.70 -4.40 9.13
CA GLU A 67 5.77 -4.57 10.12
C GLU A 67 6.29 -6.01 10.16
N THR A 68 7.54 -6.15 10.59
CA THR A 68 8.16 -7.47 10.81
C THR A 68 7.58 -8.12 12.07
N GLU A 69 7.86 -9.41 12.26
CA GLU A 69 7.47 -10.11 13.49
C GLU A 69 8.09 -9.50 14.75
N GLU A 70 9.23 -8.82 14.62
CA GLU A 70 9.89 -8.11 15.71
C GLU A 70 9.30 -6.73 15.98
N GLY A 71 8.29 -6.32 15.20
CA GLY A 71 7.62 -5.02 15.38
C GLY A 71 8.29 -3.86 14.65
N GLU A 72 9.20 -4.12 13.74
CA GLU A 72 9.86 -3.09 12.95
C GLU A 72 8.99 -2.70 11.76
N THR A 73 8.71 -1.42 11.60
CA THR A 73 7.90 -0.92 10.48
C THR A 73 8.74 -0.85 9.21
N VAL A 74 8.30 -1.53 8.16
CA VAL A 74 9.02 -1.63 6.88
C VAL A 74 8.29 -0.95 5.73
N GLY A 75 7.01 -0.63 5.89
CA GLY A 75 6.25 0.02 4.83
C GLY A 75 4.79 0.26 5.16
N ILE A 76 4.06 0.66 4.13
CA ILE A 76 2.61 0.91 4.19
C ILE A 76 1.98 0.28 2.96
N VAL A 77 0.83 -0.35 3.15
CA VAL A 77 -0.01 -0.86 2.06
C VAL A 77 -1.39 -0.26 2.15
N ASP A 78 -1.93 0.14 1.01
CA ASP A 78 -3.25 0.75 0.89
C ASP A 78 -4.16 -0.11 0.02
N LEU A 79 -5.44 -0.17 0.40
CA LEU A 79 -6.53 -0.41 -0.53
C LEU A 79 -7.31 0.88 -0.64
N VAL A 80 -7.34 1.47 -1.83
CA VAL A 80 -8.06 2.72 -2.10
C VAL A 80 -9.06 2.50 -3.23
N ASN A 81 -9.92 3.48 -3.45
CA ASN A 81 -10.97 3.37 -4.47
C ASN A 81 -11.76 2.06 -4.36
N PHE A 82 -12.03 1.67 -3.12
CA PHE A 82 -12.82 0.48 -2.82
C PHE A 82 -14.23 0.63 -3.40
N ASP A 83 -14.58 -0.29 -4.27
CA ASP A 83 -15.86 -0.30 -4.98
C ASP A 83 -16.59 -1.60 -4.68
N PRO A 84 -17.45 -1.62 -3.66
CA PRO A 84 -18.17 -2.85 -3.29
C PRO A 84 -19.20 -3.27 -4.34
N SER A 85 -19.71 -2.33 -5.15
CA SER A 85 -20.66 -2.66 -6.20
C SER A 85 -20.04 -3.46 -7.33
N ASN A 86 -18.76 -3.26 -7.60
CA ASN A 86 -18.00 -3.95 -8.63
C ASN A 86 -16.92 -4.90 -8.06
N ASN A 87 -16.87 -5.05 -6.74
CA ASN A 87 -15.97 -5.96 -6.04
C ASN A 87 -14.50 -5.76 -6.44
N ARG A 88 -14.03 -4.52 -6.42
CA ARG A 88 -12.66 -4.19 -6.77
C ARG A 88 -12.08 -3.11 -5.86
N ALA A 89 -10.74 -3.07 -5.78
CA ALA A 89 -9.99 -2.03 -5.10
C ALA A 89 -8.63 -1.83 -5.76
N GLU A 90 -8.06 -0.65 -5.56
CA GLU A 90 -6.72 -0.31 -6.02
C GLU A 90 -5.71 -0.56 -4.89
N VAL A 91 -4.59 -1.20 -5.23
CA VAL A 91 -3.49 -1.46 -4.30
C VAL A 91 -2.43 -0.39 -4.45
N GLY A 92 -2.05 0.22 -3.33
CA GLY A 92 -0.86 1.05 -3.21
C GLY A 92 0.12 0.42 -2.22
N LEU A 93 1.41 0.50 -2.51
CA LEU A 93 2.45 -0.09 -1.66
C LEU A 93 3.67 0.80 -1.63
N ILE A 94 4.16 1.07 -0.43
CA ILE A 94 5.43 1.74 -0.19
C ILE A 94 6.24 0.87 0.77
N ILE A 95 7.42 0.43 0.32
CA ILE A 95 8.43 -0.17 1.20
C ILE A 95 9.52 0.87 1.41
N LEU A 96 9.88 1.11 2.66
CA LEU A 96 10.92 2.06 3.02
C LEU A 96 12.27 1.64 2.44
N ASP A 97 13.07 2.62 2.01
CA ASP A 97 14.34 2.38 1.30
C ASP A 97 15.27 1.39 2.02
N ALA A 98 15.38 1.52 3.34
CA ALA A 98 16.24 0.66 4.15
C ALA A 98 15.83 -0.82 4.14
N PHE A 99 14.58 -1.10 3.75
CA PHE A 99 14.00 -2.43 3.79
C PHE A 99 13.71 -3.01 2.41
N ARG A 100 14.11 -2.33 1.36
CA ARG A 100 13.94 -2.82 -0.02
C ARG A 100 14.86 -4.01 -0.29
N ARG A 101 14.45 -4.87 -1.23
CA ARG A 101 15.18 -6.07 -1.67
C ARG A 101 15.31 -7.15 -0.60
N HIS A 102 14.39 -7.17 0.37
CA HIS A 102 14.31 -8.20 1.42
C HIS A 102 13.06 -9.07 1.31
N GLY A 103 12.30 -8.95 0.21
CA GLY A 103 11.08 -9.73 0.00
C GLY A 103 9.84 -9.21 0.73
N TYR A 104 9.92 -8.09 1.41
CA TYR A 104 8.77 -7.53 2.15
C TYR A 104 7.62 -7.10 1.25
N GLY A 105 7.92 -6.50 0.10
CA GLY A 105 6.90 -6.10 -0.87
C GLY A 105 6.13 -7.29 -1.41
N SER A 106 6.83 -8.36 -1.73
CA SER A 106 6.23 -9.61 -2.22
C SER A 106 5.31 -10.23 -1.17
N SER A 107 5.77 -10.35 0.07
CA SER A 107 4.97 -10.87 1.18
C SER A 107 3.76 -9.99 1.47
N THR A 108 3.91 -8.67 1.37
CA THR A 108 2.81 -7.73 1.55
C THR A 108 1.74 -7.88 0.48
N LEU A 109 2.12 -7.99 -0.78
CA LEU A 109 1.15 -8.20 -1.88
C LEU A 109 0.42 -9.52 -1.73
N GLU A 110 1.09 -10.56 -1.25
CA GLU A 110 0.44 -11.84 -0.98
C GLU A 110 -0.60 -11.72 0.13
N GLN A 111 -0.25 -11.06 1.25
CA GLN A 111 -1.18 -10.90 2.37
C GLN A 111 -2.35 -9.98 2.04
N ILE A 112 -2.13 -8.89 1.30
CA ILE A 112 -3.22 -8.00 0.92
C ILE A 112 -4.17 -8.68 -0.06
N ALA A 113 -3.66 -9.54 -0.95
CA ALA A 113 -4.50 -10.35 -1.83
C ALA A 113 -5.34 -11.35 -1.05
N ASP A 114 -4.77 -12.01 -0.06
CA ASP A 114 -5.49 -12.91 0.83
C ASP A 114 -6.60 -12.18 1.59
N TYR A 115 -6.29 -11.03 2.15
CA TYR A 115 -7.27 -10.17 2.84
C TYR A 115 -8.40 -9.75 1.90
N ALA A 116 -8.07 -9.29 0.71
CA ALA A 116 -9.05 -8.86 -0.28
C ALA A 116 -9.98 -10.01 -0.69
N LEU A 117 -9.42 -11.18 -0.92
CA LEU A 117 -10.18 -12.35 -1.37
C LEU A 117 -11.03 -12.95 -0.24
N ASN A 118 -10.42 -13.20 0.91
CA ASN A 118 -11.02 -14.03 1.97
C ASN A 118 -11.76 -13.22 3.04
N VAL A 119 -11.46 -11.94 3.19
CA VAL A 119 -12.13 -11.06 4.16
C VAL A 119 -13.11 -10.12 3.47
N LEU A 120 -12.68 -9.44 2.41
CA LEU A 120 -13.49 -8.48 1.70
C LEU A 120 -14.29 -9.10 0.55
N HIS A 121 -13.97 -10.32 0.15
CA HIS A 121 -14.62 -11.03 -0.96
C HIS A 121 -14.58 -10.25 -2.27
N LEU A 122 -13.45 -9.58 -2.53
CA LEU A 122 -13.23 -8.86 -3.77
C LEU A 122 -12.94 -9.82 -4.93
N HIS A 123 -13.39 -9.43 -6.12
CA HIS A 123 -13.11 -10.15 -7.35
C HIS A 123 -11.81 -9.69 -8.00
N GLN A 124 -11.45 -8.41 -7.84
CA GLN A 124 -10.34 -7.82 -8.56
C GLN A 124 -9.55 -6.83 -7.71
N LEU A 125 -8.23 -6.93 -7.81
CA LEU A 125 -7.30 -5.89 -7.39
C LEU A 125 -6.60 -5.33 -8.61
N PHE A 126 -6.36 -4.03 -8.62
CA PHE A 126 -5.61 -3.36 -9.68
C PHE A 126 -4.66 -2.33 -9.10
N SER A 127 -3.72 -1.86 -9.90
CA SER A 127 -2.79 -0.81 -9.51
C SER A 127 -2.37 0.02 -10.73
N PHE A 128 -2.14 1.29 -10.51
CA PHE A 128 -1.52 2.17 -11.49
C PHE A 128 -0.05 2.32 -11.15
N ILE A 129 0.82 1.97 -12.08
CA ILE A 129 2.27 2.01 -11.88
C ILE A 129 2.90 2.79 -13.01
N ASP A 130 3.73 3.79 -12.68
CA ASP A 130 4.51 4.53 -13.67
C ASP A 130 5.38 3.55 -14.46
N THR A 131 5.37 3.67 -15.79
CA THR A 131 6.14 2.78 -16.67
C THR A 131 7.64 2.82 -16.41
N ARG A 132 8.13 3.89 -15.79
CA ARG A 132 9.53 4.04 -15.38
C ARG A 132 9.87 3.33 -14.07
N ASN A 133 8.86 2.95 -13.30
CA ASN A 133 9.04 2.27 -12.03
C ASN A 133 9.17 0.76 -12.24
N GLU A 134 10.34 0.34 -12.74
CA GLU A 134 10.59 -1.06 -13.08
C GLU A 134 10.53 -2.00 -11.87
N ALA A 135 10.96 -1.52 -10.71
CA ALA A 135 10.93 -2.30 -9.48
C ALA A 135 9.50 -2.69 -9.10
N SER A 136 8.55 -1.73 -9.13
CA SER A 136 7.14 -2.01 -8.85
C SER A 136 6.51 -2.88 -9.93
N LEU A 137 6.78 -2.61 -11.21
CA LEU A 137 6.27 -3.43 -12.31
C LEU A 137 6.70 -4.90 -12.15
N CYS A 138 7.98 -5.12 -11.87
CA CYS A 138 8.51 -6.46 -11.65
C CYS A 138 7.86 -7.13 -10.44
N LEU A 139 7.73 -6.41 -9.34
CA LEU A 139 7.13 -6.91 -8.11
C LEU A 139 5.68 -7.37 -8.33
N PHE A 140 4.85 -6.51 -8.93
CA PHE A 140 3.44 -6.83 -9.19
C PHE A 140 3.30 -7.99 -10.18
N ARG A 141 4.08 -8.01 -11.26
CA ARG A 141 4.08 -9.12 -12.22
C ARG A 141 4.43 -10.46 -11.54
N ASN A 142 5.45 -10.46 -10.68
CA ASN A 142 5.87 -11.67 -9.96
C ASN A 142 4.81 -12.18 -8.98
N ARG A 143 3.89 -11.33 -8.58
CA ARG A 143 2.74 -11.72 -7.73
C ARG A 143 1.47 -12.02 -8.52
N GLY A 144 1.56 -12.14 -9.83
CA GLY A 144 0.46 -12.57 -10.68
C GLY A 144 -0.41 -11.47 -11.26
N TYR A 145 -0.06 -10.21 -11.04
CA TYR A 145 -0.75 -9.10 -11.68
C TYR A 145 -0.44 -9.07 -13.17
N GLN A 146 -1.47 -8.88 -13.97
CA GLN A 146 -1.35 -8.81 -15.43
C GLN A 146 -1.47 -7.37 -15.90
N GLU A 147 -0.58 -6.97 -16.79
CA GLU A 147 -0.66 -5.66 -17.43
C GLU A 147 -1.84 -5.63 -18.40
N SER A 148 -2.78 -4.72 -18.16
CA SER A 148 -4.01 -4.63 -18.94
C SER A 148 -3.91 -3.59 -20.05
N LEU A 149 -3.32 -2.42 -19.73
CA LEU A 149 -3.16 -1.33 -20.69
C LEU A 149 -2.11 -0.34 -20.20
N VAL A 150 -1.62 0.47 -21.11
CA VAL A 150 -0.77 1.62 -20.81
C VAL A 150 -1.57 2.89 -21.11
N ILE A 151 -1.75 3.73 -20.08
CA ILE A 151 -2.43 5.02 -20.22
C ILE A 151 -1.36 6.06 -20.60
N LYS A 152 -1.45 6.59 -21.81
CA LYS A 152 -0.49 7.56 -22.31
C LYS A 152 -0.89 8.97 -21.86
N ASP A 153 0.11 9.77 -21.53
CA ASP A 153 -0.08 11.19 -21.15
C ASP A 153 -1.07 11.37 -19.98
N TRP A 154 -1.04 10.42 -19.06
CA TRP A 154 -1.93 10.38 -17.89
C TRP A 154 -1.65 11.47 -16.84
#